data_a939c55eba0275e56ccd3b619c152956
#
_entry.id   a939c55eba0275e56ccd3b619c152956
#
_cell.length_a   1.000
_cell.length_b   1.000
_cell.length_c   1.000
_cell.angle_alpha   90.00
_cell.angle_beta   90.00
_cell.angle_gamma   90.00
#
_symmetry.space_group_name_H-M   'P 1'
#
loop_
_entity.id
_entity.type
_entity.pdbx_description
1 polymer ?
#
loop_
_entity_poly.entity_id
_entity_poly.type
_entity_poly.pdbx_seq_one_letter_code
_entity_poly.pdbx_strand_id
1 'polypeptide(L)'
;MTDINIDSGDKELRKQNNSCSRTRKLYFNTVGALAYRLVMVVSGFILPRFFLVAYGSNINGLVNSISSFLGFIALADLGVSSVVESSFYGPLAKNQRKETSEIWKSSSRFFRVIAIVLLLYVAILCGVYPMIVKSSYSYLYIDLLFLAICIGTFAQYFLGITNSLLLHADQRGYIVYIIDSIAIILNTVISCALIYWGLQIHLVKLVSSIIFLGKPILYQVYVSTHYNLDKNIKFDGEPIKQKWNGFAQHISAVVLDKTDIIVLTVFSTLENVSIYGVYNLVVTGVRDIVQTSASGIQALFGNLLANNEMEKLKDFFAVTEWGIHTATTFVFTIMGILIMPFINVYTRGIHDANYIVPLFAVLITLAQAVRSLKLPYNLMVLAAGHYKQTQTSSFIEAGLNILISIIAVFKLGLVGVAMGTLMGMAYRTFYLAWYLSKNIINRNISNFIKHILIDILSVFVIFFSINWLVYSPNGYIAWIILAIKVSVIGLGVCILLNLIFYRKEMIHLLMYVKKRKKSA
;
A
#
# COMPACT_ATOMS: atom_id res chain seq x y z
N MET A 1 -19.86 -57.97 11.69
CA MET A 1 -18.71 -57.16 12.13
C MET A 1 -17.81 -56.78 10.94
N THR A 2 -18.28 -55.98 9.98
CA THR A 2 -17.49 -55.58 8.79
C THR A 2 -17.86 -54.19 8.22
N ASP A 3 -18.49 -53.30 9.01
CA ASP A 3 -18.94 -51.98 8.47
C ASP A 3 -18.27 -50.75 9.08
N ILE A 4 -17.12 -50.85 9.78
CA ILE A 4 -16.52 -49.71 10.51
C ILE A 4 -15.29 -49.14 9.80
N ASN A 5 -14.75 -49.74 8.74
CA ASN A 5 -13.42 -49.32 8.21
C ASN A 5 -13.44 -48.51 6.89
N ILE A 6 -14.60 -48.34 6.25
CA ILE A 6 -14.66 -47.62 4.94
C ILE A 6 -14.78 -46.09 5.14
N ASP A 7 -15.40 -45.62 6.23
CA ASP A 7 -15.67 -44.21 6.47
C ASP A 7 -14.42 -43.42 6.98
N SER A 8 -13.45 -44.07 7.61
CA SER A 8 -12.20 -43.44 8.11
C SER A 8 -11.20 -43.18 6.99
N GLY A 9 -11.06 -44.11 6.03
CA GLY A 9 -10.15 -43.94 4.89
C GLY A 9 -10.59 -42.86 3.92
N ASP A 10 -11.88 -42.72 3.68
CA ASP A 10 -12.45 -41.65 2.84
C ASP A 10 -12.33 -40.27 3.49
N LYS A 11 -12.43 -40.20 4.80
CA LYS A 11 -12.21 -38.93 5.56
C LYS A 11 -10.75 -38.50 5.56
N GLU A 12 -9.80 -39.43 5.66
CA GLU A 12 -8.38 -39.14 5.56
C GLU A 12 -7.95 -38.73 4.15
N LEU A 13 -8.42 -39.43 3.12
CA LEU A 13 -8.20 -39.09 1.71
C LEU A 13 -8.79 -37.71 1.35
N ARG A 14 -9.98 -37.39 1.85
CA ARG A 14 -10.58 -36.04 1.70
C ARG A 14 -9.79 -34.97 2.44
N LYS A 15 -9.25 -35.24 3.64
CA LYS A 15 -8.36 -34.34 4.38
C LYS A 15 -7.04 -34.11 3.64
N GLN A 16 -6.45 -35.17 3.10
CA GLN A 16 -5.20 -35.11 2.35
C GLN A 16 -5.36 -34.37 1.00
N ASN A 17 -6.44 -34.62 0.25
CA ASN A 17 -6.78 -33.89 -0.96
C ASN A 17 -7.09 -32.40 -0.68
N ASN A 18 -7.78 -32.10 0.42
CA ASN A 18 -8.03 -30.73 0.84
C ASN A 18 -6.76 -29.98 1.28
N SER A 19 -5.81 -30.65 1.94
CA SER A 19 -4.53 -30.05 2.34
C SER A 19 -3.63 -29.77 1.14
N CYS A 20 -3.55 -30.69 0.19
CA CYS A 20 -2.81 -30.51 -1.07
C CYS A 20 -3.40 -29.36 -1.91
N SER A 21 -4.73 -29.27 -1.98
CA SER A 21 -5.43 -28.17 -2.65
C SER A 21 -5.15 -26.80 -1.99
N ARG A 22 -5.13 -26.73 -0.65
CA ARG A 22 -4.82 -25.49 0.10
C ARG A 22 -3.37 -25.04 -0.09
N THR A 23 -2.42 -25.95 -0.02
CA THR A 23 -1.01 -25.66 -0.24
C THR A 23 -0.76 -25.14 -1.67
N ARG A 24 -1.42 -25.74 -2.66
CA ARG A 24 -1.37 -25.31 -4.05
C ARG A 24 -1.96 -23.91 -4.25
N LYS A 25 -3.13 -23.62 -3.65
CA LYS A 25 -3.74 -22.28 -3.68
C LYS A 25 -2.83 -21.24 -3.03
N LEU A 26 -2.23 -21.55 -1.88
CA LEU A 26 -1.27 -20.67 -1.19
C LEU A 26 -0.05 -20.35 -2.08
N TYR A 27 0.53 -21.37 -2.72
CA TYR A 27 1.64 -21.19 -3.63
C TYR A 27 1.29 -20.23 -4.79
N PHE A 28 0.15 -20.48 -5.48
CA PHE A 28 -0.28 -19.63 -6.59
C PHE A 28 -0.61 -18.20 -6.13
N ASN A 29 -1.22 -18.03 -4.96
CA ASN A 29 -1.47 -16.70 -4.40
C ASN A 29 -0.18 -15.95 -4.11
N THR A 30 0.82 -16.62 -3.52
CA THR A 30 2.10 -15.99 -3.20
C THR A 30 2.87 -15.60 -4.48
N VAL A 31 3.00 -16.53 -5.41
CA VAL A 31 3.70 -16.27 -6.69
C VAL A 31 2.95 -15.21 -7.51
N GLY A 32 1.61 -15.31 -7.58
CA GLY A 32 0.78 -14.33 -8.28
C GLY A 32 0.89 -12.92 -7.69
N ALA A 33 0.87 -12.80 -6.36
CA ALA A 33 1.04 -11.53 -5.67
C ALA A 33 2.43 -10.91 -5.94
N LEU A 34 3.50 -11.71 -5.91
CA LEU A 34 4.86 -11.24 -6.20
C LEU A 34 5.01 -10.80 -7.67
N ALA A 35 4.49 -11.60 -8.60
CA ALA A 35 4.51 -11.26 -10.03
C ALA A 35 3.73 -9.97 -10.31
N TYR A 36 2.53 -9.84 -9.74
CA TYR A 36 1.72 -8.63 -9.84
C TYR A 36 2.46 -7.39 -9.28
N ARG A 37 3.11 -7.52 -8.12
CA ARG A 37 3.93 -6.44 -7.55
C ARG A 37 5.07 -6.01 -8.48
N LEU A 38 5.78 -6.97 -9.07
CA LEU A 38 6.83 -6.68 -10.03
C LEU A 38 6.29 -5.91 -11.24
N VAL A 39 5.20 -6.40 -11.84
CA VAL A 39 4.53 -5.73 -12.96
C VAL A 39 4.09 -4.32 -12.58
N MET A 40 3.50 -4.13 -11.41
CA MET A 40 3.04 -2.84 -10.92
C MET A 40 4.20 -1.85 -10.76
N VAL A 41 5.32 -2.30 -10.17
CA VAL A 41 6.51 -1.46 -9.96
C VAL A 41 7.13 -1.07 -11.31
N VAL A 42 7.36 -2.03 -12.20
CA VAL A 42 7.96 -1.76 -13.52
C VAL A 42 7.08 -0.81 -14.35
N SER A 43 5.79 -1.09 -14.44
CA SER A 43 4.84 -0.24 -15.17
C SER A 43 4.71 1.15 -14.53
N GLY A 44 4.76 1.21 -13.20
CA GLY A 44 4.73 2.45 -12.42
C GLY A 44 5.93 3.36 -12.68
N PHE A 45 7.08 2.83 -13.06
CA PHE A 45 8.23 3.65 -13.49
C PHE A 45 8.20 4.01 -14.97
N ILE A 46 7.72 3.11 -15.82
CA ILE A 46 7.70 3.32 -17.29
C ILE A 46 6.69 4.40 -17.67
N LEU A 47 5.43 4.22 -17.32
CA LEU A 47 4.35 5.05 -17.84
C LEU A 47 4.43 6.53 -17.40
N PRO A 48 4.70 6.89 -16.13
CA PRO A 48 4.86 8.29 -15.74
C PRO A 48 6.05 8.98 -16.44
N ARG A 49 7.12 8.23 -16.77
CA ARG A 49 8.23 8.76 -17.54
C ARG A 49 7.80 9.17 -18.96
N PHE A 50 7.00 8.32 -19.63
CA PHE A 50 6.44 8.64 -20.94
C PHE A 50 5.51 9.85 -20.87
N PHE A 51 4.65 9.95 -19.85
CA PHE A 51 3.81 11.13 -19.65
C PHE A 51 4.62 12.41 -19.46
N LEU A 52 5.65 12.37 -18.62
CA LEU A 52 6.49 13.53 -18.36
C LEU A 52 7.21 14.03 -19.64
N VAL A 53 7.74 13.10 -20.42
CA VAL A 53 8.48 13.46 -21.64
C VAL A 53 7.55 13.99 -22.73
N ALA A 54 6.34 13.41 -22.86
CA ALA A 54 5.44 13.76 -23.96
C ALA A 54 4.53 14.95 -23.65
N TYR A 55 4.07 15.07 -22.39
CA TYR A 55 3.07 16.07 -22.03
C TYR A 55 3.56 17.12 -21.02
N GLY A 56 4.75 16.94 -20.47
CA GLY A 56 5.34 17.86 -19.50
C GLY A 56 4.80 17.72 -18.08
N SER A 57 5.41 18.51 -17.19
CA SER A 57 5.18 18.42 -15.73
C SER A 57 3.79 18.90 -15.34
N ASN A 58 3.23 19.93 -15.99
CA ASN A 58 1.90 20.45 -15.66
C ASN A 58 0.80 19.42 -15.93
N ILE A 59 0.81 18.73 -17.06
CA ILE A 59 -0.18 17.70 -17.38
C ILE A 59 0.02 16.47 -16.49
N ASN A 60 1.26 16.07 -16.23
CA ASN A 60 1.52 14.99 -15.27
C ASN A 60 1.01 15.33 -13.87
N GLY A 61 1.24 16.57 -13.41
CA GLY A 61 0.70 17.08 -12.16
C GLY A 61 -0.83 17.08 -12.13
N LEU A 62 -1.48 17.51 -13.22
CA LEU A 62 -2.93 17.50 -13.36
C LEU A 62 -3.50 16.08 -13.25
N VAL A 63 -2.90 15.11 -13.93
CA VAL A 63 -3.31 13.70 -13.85
C VAL A 63 -3.13 13.12 -12.45
N ASN A 64 -2.02 13.41 -11.78
CA ASN A 64 -1.77 12.96 -10.40
C ASN A 64 -2.77 13.60 -9.43
N SER A 65 -3.07 14.89 -9.62
CA SER A 65 -4.06 15.61 -8.83
C SER A 65 -5.46 15.00 -9.00
N ILE A 66 -5.96 14.89 -10.23
CA ILE A 66 -7.25 14.27 -10.54
C ILE A 66 -7.34 12.86 -9.94
N SER A 67 -6.30 12.05 -10.09
CA SER A 67 -6.25 10.70 -9.53
C SER A 67 -6.32 10.69 -8.01
N SER A 68 -5.74 11.69 -7.35
CA SER A 68 -5.78 11.82 -5.88
C SER A 68 -7.16 12.29 -5.39
N PHE A 69 -7.77 13.26 -6.07
CA PHE A 69 -9.15 13.67 -5.77
C PHE A 69 -10.13 12.50 -5.97
N LEU A 70 -10.07 11.78 -7.09
CA LEU A 70 -10.87 10.57 -7.30
C LEU A 70 -10.60 9.50 -6.26
N GLY A 71 -9.35 9.36 -5.81
CA GLY A 71 -8.96 8.42 -4.76
C GLY A 71 -9.59 8.70 -3.39
N PHE A 72 -10.04 9.92 -3.13
CA PHE A 72 -10.78 10.27 -1.91
C PHE A 72 -12.12 9.55 -1.77
N ILE A 73 -12.70 9.05 -2.86
CA ILE A 73 -13.91 8.21 -2.80
C ILE A 73 -13.70 6.97 -1.91
N ALA A 74 -12.46 6.52 -1.73
CA ALA A 74 -12.13 5.44 -0.80
C ALA A 74 -12.51 5.76 0.66
N LEU A 75 -12.71 7.03 1.03
CA LEU A 75 -13.30 7.39 2.32
C LEU A 75 -14.73 6.85 2.47
N ALA A 76 -15.50 6.76 1.40
CA ALA A 76 -16.86 6.23 1.43
C ALA A 76 -16.90 4.71 1.66
N ASP A 77 -15.81 4.00 1.40
CA ASP A 77 -15.68 2.57 1.75
C ASP A 77 -15.63 2.33 3.27
N LEU A 78 -15.15 3.31 4.05
CA LEU A 78 -15.14 3.29 5.52
C LEU A 78 -14.51 2.03 6.14
N GLY A 79 -13.67 1.32 5.37
CA GLY A 79 -13.06 0.05 5.78
C GLY A 79 -13.98 -1.17 5.67
N VAL A 80 -15.14 -1.02 5.02
CA VAL A 80 -16.12 -2.11 4.84
C VAL A 80 -15.55 -3.25 4.01
N SER A 81 -14.64 -2.99 3.06
CA SER A 81 -14.00 -4.01 2.23
C SER A 81 -13.39 -5.15 3.05
N SER A 82 -12.63 -4.84 4.11
CA SER A 82 -12.01 -5.87 4.96
C SER A 82 -13.02 -6.68 5.76
N VAL A 83 -14.12 -6.07 6.18
CA VAL A 83 -15.22 -6.74 6.91
C VAL A 83 -16.00 -7.65 5.97
N VAL A 84 -16.27 -7.20 4.74
CA VAL A 84 -16.90 -8.03 3.70
C VAL A 84 -16.05 -9.26 3.40
N GLU A 85 -14.75 -9.08 3.19
CA GLU A 85 -13.84 -10.19 2.91
C GLU A 85 -13.85 -11.22 4.05
N SER A 86 -13.74 -10.76 5.30
CA SER A 86 -13.76 -11.65 6.46
C SER A 86 -15.11 -12.37 6.64
N SER A 87 -16.22 -11.73 6.28
CA SER A 87 -17.56 -12.31 6.36
C SER A 87 -17.74 -13.50 5.41
N PHE A 88 -17.00 -13.55 4.29
CA PHE A 88 -17.03 -14.67 3.37
C PHE A 88 -16.32 -15.93 3.89
N TYR A 89 -15.35 -15.83 4.81
CA TYR A 89 -14.52 -16.98 5.21
C TYR A 89 -15.34 -18.14 5.78
N GLY A 90 -16.26 -17.86 6.70
CA GLY A 90 -17.09 -18.89 7.34
C GLY A 90 -18.00 -19.63 6.34
N PRO A 91 -18.86 -18.91 5.60
CA PRO A 91 -19.75 -19.50 4.61
C PRO A 91 -19.03 -20.27 3.50
N LEU A 92 -17.90 -19.73 3.00
CA LEU A 92 -17.10 -20.45 1.98
C LEU A 92 -16.47 -21.72 2.53
N ALA A 93 -15.94 -21.71 3.76
CA ALA A 93 -15.35 -22.89 4.39
C ALA A 93 -16.38 -24.01 4.63
N LYS A 94 -17.65 -23.65 4.88
CA LYS A 94 -18.77 -24.56 5.13
C LYS A 94 -19.59 -24.88 3.88
N ASN A 95 -19.22 -24.34 2.70
CA ASN A 95 -19.99 -24.43 1.45
C ASN A 95 -21.46 -23.96 1.59
N GLN A 96 -21.70 -22.96 2.42
CA GLN A 96 -23.02 -22.37 2.66
C GLN A 96 -23.41 -21.41 1.53
N ARG A 97 -23.96 -21.93 0.46
CA ARG A 97 -24.33 -21.18 -0.75
C ARG A 97 -25.26 -20.00 -0.46
N LYS A 98 -26.26 -20.20 0.40
CA LYS A 98 -27.25 -19.19 0.75
C LYS A 98 -26.58 -17.98 1.41
N GLU A 99 -25.84 -18.19 2.49
CA GLU A 99 -25.15 -17.15 3.23
C GLU A 99 -24.11 -16.41 2.37
N THR A 100 -23.37 -17.16 1.53
CA THR A 100 -22.42 -16.55 0.57
C THR A 100 -23.13 -15.63 -0.41
N SER A 101 -24.32 -16.03 -0.92
CA SER A 101 -25.12 -15.21 -1.84
C SER A 101 -25.69 -13.97 -1.16
N GLU A 102 -26.12 -14.07 0.10
CA GLU A 102 -26.61 -12.95 0.90
C GLU A 102 -25.51 -11.88 1.12
N ILE A 103 -24.31 -12.31 1.55
CA ILE A 103 -23.15 -11.42 1.74
C ILE A 103 -22.75 -10.78 0.41
N TRP A 104 -22.67 -11.57 -0.68
CA TRP A 104 -22.32 -11.04 -2.00
C TRP A 104 -23.33 -9.99 -2.49
N LYS A 105 -24.62 -10.22 -2.30
CA LYS A 105 -25.67 -9.30 -2.71
C LYS A 105 -25.69 -8.03 -1.86
N SER A 106 -25.55 -8.14 -0.52
CA SER A 106 -25.47 -7.00 0.38
C SER A 106 -24.25 -6.13 0.05
N SER A 107 -23.06 -6.74 -0.10
CA SER A 107 -21.84 -6.00 -0.47
C SER A 107 -21.94 -5.38 -1.86
N SER A 108 -22.47 -6.09 -2.85
CA SER A 108 -22.67 -5.50 -4.20
C SER A 108 -23.61 -4.29 -4.17
N ARG A 109 -24.66 -4.34 -3.36
CA ARG A 109 -25.56 -3.19 -3.18
C ARG A 109 -24.84 -2.02 -2.53
N PHE A 110 -24.05 -2.25 -1.50
CA PHE A 110 -23.26 -1.23 -0.82
C PHE A 110 -22.27 -0.55 -1.77
N PHE A 111 -21.45 -1.31 -2.49
CA PHE A 111 -20.45 -0.74 -3.41
C PHE A 111 -21.06 -0.06 -4.63
N ARG A 112 -22.25 -0.49 -5.09
CA ARG A 112 -23.00 0.24 -6.13
C ARG A 112 -23.49 1.60 -5.63
N VAL A 113 -23.90 1.71 -4.38
CA VAL A 113 -24.24 3.03 -3.79
C VAL A 113 -22.99 3.92 -3.78
N ILE A 114 -21.83 3.40 -3.39
CA ILE A 114 -20.57 4.19 -3.47
C ILE A 114 -20.25 4.59 -4.91
N ALA A 115 -20.50 3.73 -5.90
CA ALA A 115 -20.30 4.08 -7.30
C ALA A 115 -21.23 5.24 -7.75
N ILE A 116 -22.48 5.27 -7.27
CA ILE A 116 -23.40 6.40 -7.53
C ILE A 116 -22.91 7.66 -6.82
N VAL A 117 -22.48 7.54 -5.55
CA VAL A 117 -21.88 8.66 -4.81
C VAL A 117 -20.64 9.20 -5.53
N LEU A 118 -19.82 8.32 -6.13
CA LEU A 118 -18.68 8.74 -6.97
C LEU A 118 -19.12 9.59 -8.15
N LEU A 119 -20.22 9.25 -8.85
CA LEU A 119 -20.70 10.06 -9.97
C LEU A 119 -21.15 11.45 -9.51
N LEU A 120 -21.87 11.54 -8.38
CA LEU A 120 -22.25 12.82 -7.79
C LEU A 120 -21.02 13.63 -7.37
N TYR A 121 -20.03 12.96 -6.75
CA TYR A 121 -18.78 13.58 -6.36
C TYR A 121 -18.00 14.12 -7.58
N VAL A 122 -17.92 13.35 -8.66
CA VAL A 122 -17.27 13.78 -9.91
C VAL A 122 -18.03 14.95 -10.55
N ALA A 123 -19.36 14.94 -10.55
CA ALA A 123 -20.14 16.06 -11.06
C ALA A 123 -19.87 17.36 -10.27
N ILE A 124 -19.74 17.28 -8.94
CA ILE A 124 -19.34 18.42 -8.11
C ILE A 124 -17.91 18.86 -8.44
N LEU A 125 -16.97 17.90 -8.58
CA LEU A 125 -15.58 18.20 -8.90
C LEU A 125 -15.44 18.87 -10.27
N CYS A 126 -16.16 18.45 -11.29
CA CYS A 126 -16.15 19.12 -12.59
C CYS A 126 -16.54 20.62 -12.49
N GLY A 127 -17.47 20.98 -11.58
CA GLY A 127 -17.78 22.39 -11.35
C GLY A 127 -16.76 23.16 -10.48
N VAL A 128 -16.16 22.49 -9.50
CA VAL A 128 -15.38 23.16 -8.44
C VAL A 128 -13.87 23.08 -8.71
N TYR A 129 -13.37 21.96 -9.20
CA TYR A 129 -11.94 21.72 -9.36
C TYR A 129 -11.25 22.69 -10.34
N PRO A 130 -11.83 23.03 -11.52
CA PRO A 130 -11.20 24.00 -12.42
C PRO A 130 -11.06 25.41 -11.82
N MET A 131 -11.91 25.74 -10.83
CA MET A 131 -11.84 27.03 -10.12
C MET A 131 -10.72 27.03 -9.07
N ILE A 132 -10.38 25.86 -8.51
CA ILE A 132 -9.37 25.71 -7.45
C ILE A 132 -7.97 25.59 -8.04
N VAL A 133 -7.86 24.85 -9.13
CA VAL A 133 -6.57 24.57 -9.75
C VAL A 133 -6.05 25.81 -10.48
N LYS A 134 -4.84 26.23 -10.11
CA LYS A 134 -4.13 27.30 -10.81
C LYS A 134 -3.52 26.75 -12.11
N SER A 135 -4.32 26.68 -13.17
CA SER A 135 -3.87 26.14 -14.46
C SER A 135 -4.29 27.04 -15.62
N SER A 136 -3.54 26.99 -16.72
CA SER A 136 -3.88 27.67 -17.99
C SER A 136 -4.82 26.86 -18.87
N TYR A 137 -5.22 25.65 -18.45
CA TYR A 137 -6.11 24.78 -19.23
C TYR A 137 -7.58 25.23 -19.09
N SER A 138 -8.34 25.09 -20.19
CA SER A 138 -9.78 25.38 -20.17
C SER A 138 -10.54 24.40 -19.24
N TYR A 139 -11.66 24.84 -18.71
CA TYR A 139 -12.53 24.01 -17.85
C TYR A 139 -12.91 22.70 -18.55
N LEU A 140 -13.33 22.80 -19.82
CA LEU A 140 -13.71 21.64 -20.62
C LEU A 140 -12.55 20.64 -20.75
N TYR A 141 -11.31 21.11 -20.88
CA TYR A 141 -10.12 20.25 -20.95
C TYR A 141 -9.96 19.44 -19.65
N ILE A 142 -10.10 20.08 -18.51
CA ILE A 142 -9.98 19.45 -17.19
C ILE A 142 -11.12 18.45 -16.96
N ASP A 143 -12.37 18.85 -17.28
CA ASP A 143 -13.55 18.01 -17.07
C ASP A 143 -13.53 16.75 -17.94
N LEU A 144 -13.14 16.86 -19.20
CA LEU A 144 -12.98 15.69 -20.08
C LEU A 144 -11.92 14.72 -19.54
N LEU A 145 -10.84 15.25 -18.94
CA LEU A 145 -9.81 14.41 -18.34
C LEU A 145 -10.31 13.73 -17.05
N PHE A 146 -11.10 14.44 -16.22
CA PHE A 146 -11.80 13.86 -15.08
C PHE A 146 -12.70 12.70 -15.49
N LEU A 147 -13.56 12.92 -16.47
CA LEU A 147 -14.48 11.91 -16.97
C LEU A 147 -13.73 10.69 -17.53
N ALA A 148 -12.66 10.93 -18.31
CA ALA A 148 -11.85 9.84 -18.86
C ALA A 148 -11.23 8.96 -17.76
N ILE A 149 -10.72 9.55 -16.67
CA ILE A 149 -10.09 8.81 -15.58
C ILE A 149 -11.14 8.15 -14.66
N CYS A 150 -12.30 8.77 -14.49
CA CYS A 150 -13.37 8.28 -13.61
C CYS A 150 -13.95 6.92 -14.04
N ILE A 151 -14.01 6.63 -15.34
CA ILE A 151 -14.63 5.40 -15.90
C ILE A 151 -14.08 4.15 -15.23
N GLY A 152 -12.76 4.02 -15.12
CA GLY A 152 -12.12 2.86 -14.52
C GLY A 152 -12.44 2.72 -13.02
N THR A 153 -12.45 3.84 -12.29
CA THR A 153 -12.78 3.87 -10.86
C THR A 153 -14.25 3.51 -10.64
N PHE A 154 -15.14 4.08 -11.43
CA PHE A 154 -16.58 3.75 -11.37
C PHE A 154 -16.84 2.26 -11.59
N ALA A 155 -16.26 1.69 -12.63
CA ALA A 155 -16.43 0.28 -12.94
C ALA A 155 -15.91 -0.64 -11.82
N GLN A 156 -14.82 -0.25 -11.17
CA GLN A 156 -14.26 -0.99 -10.04
C GLN A 156 -15.24 -1.04 -8.87
N TYR A 157 -15.83 0.09 -8.48
CA TYR A 157 -16.85 0.13 -7.41
C TYR A 157 -18.15 -0.57 -7.82
N PHE A 158 -18.60 -0.41 -9.05
CA PHE A 158 -19.89 -0.93 -9.50
C PHE A 158 -19.91 -2.47 -9.65
N LEU A 159 -18.84 -3.08 -10.16
CA LEU A 159 -18.75 -4.50 -10.47
C LEU A 159 -17.56 -5.22 -9.82
N GLY A 160 -16.45 -4.52 -9.58
CA GLY A 160 -15.16 -5.14 -9.33
C GLY A 160 -14.94 -5.57 -7.88
N ILE A 161 -15.17 -4.66 -6.92
CA ILE A 161 -14.75 -4.83 -5.52
C ILE A 161 -15.35 -6.09 -4.89
N THR A 162 -16.66 -6.26 -4.93
CA THR A 162 -17.31 -7.42 -4.31
C THR A 162 -16.78 -8.76 -4.87
N ASN A 163 -16.57 -8.83 -6.19
CA ASN A 163 -16.08 -10.05 -6.82
C ASN A 163 -14.61 -10.32 -6.47
N SER A 164 -13.77 -9.29 -6.42
CA SER A 164 -12.37 -9.46 -5.99
C SER A 164 -12.27 -9.89 -4.52
N LEU A 165 -13.08 -9.32 -3.62
CA LEU A 165 -13.14 -9.72 -2.21
C LEU A 165 -13.58 -11.18 -2.03
N LEU A 166 -14.58 -11.63 -2.78
CA LEU A 166 -15.00 -13.04 -2.79
C LEU A 166 -13.84 -13.96 -3.23
N LEU A 167 -13.12 -13.60 -4.30
CA LEU A 167 -11.98 -14.39 -4.80
C LEU A 167 -10.83 -14.43 -3.79
N HIS A 168 -10.53 -13.31 -3.13
CA HIS A 168 -9.52 -13.27 -2.06
C HIS A 168 -9.93 -14.15 -0.88
N ALA A 169 -11.19 -14.06 -0.44
CA ALA A 169 -11.72 -14.86 0.66
C ALA A 169 -11.71 -16.38 0.36
N ASP A 170 -11.94 -16.80 -0.90
CA ASP A 170 -11.85 -18.20 -1.34
C ASP A 170 -10.40 -18.67 -1.62
N GLN A 171 -9.41 -17.89 -1.25
CA GLN A 171 -8.00 -18.19 -1.55
C GLN A 171 -7.71 -18.33 -3.06
N ARG A 172 -8.51 -17.67 -3.90
CA ARG A 172 -8.33 -17.58 -5.36
C ARG A 172 -7.84 -16.18 -5.80
N GLY A 173 -7.21 -15.43 -4.90
CA GLY A 173 -6.65 -14.11 -5.18
C GLY A 173 -5.66 -14.10 -6.35
N TYR A 174 -5.01 -15.23 -6.64
CA TYR A 174 -4.12 -15.36 -7.80
C TYR A 174 -4.82 -15.04 -9.13
N ILE A 175 -6.13 -15.26 -9.24
CA ILE A 175 -6.93 -14.90 -10.44
C ILE A 175 -7.01 -13.38 -10.57
N VAL A 176 -7.27 -12.70 -9.45
CA VAL A 176 -7.27 -11.23 -9.39
C VAL A 176 -5.89 -10.70 -9.80
N TYR A 177 -4.80 -11.24 -9.25
CA TYR A 177 -3.44 -10.83 -9.59
C TYR A 177 -3.08 -11.05 -11.05
N ILE A 178 -3.54 -12.15 -11.67
CA ILE A 178 -3.31 -12.40 -13.11
C ILE A 178 -4.07 -11.38 -13.96
N ILE A 179 -5.36 -11.17 -13.70
CA ILE A 179 -6.19 -10.21 -14.46
C ILE A 179 -5.63 -8.81 -14.31
N ASP A 180 -5.26 -8.42 -13.11
CA ASP A 180 -4.65 -7.11 -12.83
C ASP A 180 -3.32 -6.94 -13.54
N SER A 181 -2.46 -7.95 -13.52
CA SER A 181 -1.17 -7.91 -14.20
C SER A 181 -1.33 -7.75 -15.71
N ILE A 182 -2.23 -8.51 -16.32
CA ILE A 182 -2.53 -8.40 -17.75
C ILE A 182 -3.06 -7.00 -18.09
N ALA A 183 -4.00 -6.48 -17.30
CA ALA A 183 -4.54 -5.14 -17.53
C ALA A 183 -3.48 -4.05 -17.41
N ILE A 184 -2.58 -4.14 -16.41
CA ILE A 184 -1.48 -3.18 -16.23
C ILE A 184 -0.49 -3.26 -17.40
N ILE A 185 -0.10 -4.45 -17.83
CA ILE A 185 0.81 -4.62 -18.97
C ILE A 185 0.18 -4.05 -20.25
N LEU A 186 -1.07 -4.42 -20.55
CA LEU A 186 -1.79 -3.90 -21.72
C LEU A 186 -1.92 -2.38 -21.66
N ASN A 187 -2.29 -1.84 -20.49
CA ASN A 187 -2.37 -0.40 -20.31
C ASN A 187 -1.02 0.28 -20.55
N THR A 188 0.07 -0.27 -20.02
CA THR A 188 1.40 0.32 -20.19
C THR A 188 1.83 0.29 -21.64
N VAL A 189 1.73 -0.86 -22.30
CA VAL A 189 2.14 -1.02 -23.70
C VAL A 189 1.30 -0.13 -24.62
N ILE A 190 -0.02 -0.19 -24.50
CA ILE A 190 -0.93 0.57 -25.36
C ILE A 190 -0.79 2.07 -25.11
N SER A 191 -0.73 2.52 -23.83
CA SER A 191 -0.53 3.94 -23.53
C SER A 191 0.80 4.47 -24.05
N CYS A 192 1.90 3.71 -23.92
CA CYS A 192 3.19 4.09 -24.48
C CYS A 192 3.14 4.19 -26.02
N ALA A 193 2.45 3.26 -26.69
CA ALA A 193 2.27 3.30 -28.15
C ALA A 193 1.45 4.52 -28.59
N LEU A 194 0.34 4.81 -27.91
CA LEU A 194 -0.50 5.98 -28.21
C LEU A 194 0.26 7.30 -27.99
N ILE A 195 1.07 7.37 -26.92
CA ILE A 195 1.94 8.52 -26.64
C ILE A 195 2.99 8.68 -27.75
N TYR A 196 3.63 7.58 -28.16
CA TYR A 196 4.61 7.59 -29.24
C TYR A 196 4.03 8.09 -30.56
N TRP A 197 2.75 7.79 -30.83
CA TRP A 197 2.02 8.30 -32.02
C TRP A 197 1.53 9.76 -31.85
N GLY A 198 1.86 10.42 -30.74
CA GLY A 198 1.53 11.82 -30.51
C GLY A 198 0.06 12.11 -30.18
N LEU A 199 -0.70 11.10 -29.70
CA LEU A 199 -2.11 11.31 -29.33
C LEU A 199 -2.23 12.19 -28.07
N GLN A 200 -3.35 12.92 -28.00
CA GLN A 200 -3.66 13.78 -26.86
C GLN A 200 -3.91 12.95 -25.58
N ILE A 201 -3.57 13.52 -24.43
CA ILE A 201 -3.68 12.87 -23.12
C ILE A 201 -5.10 12.34 -22.82
N HIS A 202 -6.14 13.00 -23.29
CA HIS A 202 -7.53 12.57 -23.10
C HIS A 202 -7.81 11.21 -23.74
N LEU A 203 -7.36 11.01 -24.98
CA LEU A 203 -7.49 9.72 -25.67
C LEU A 203 -6.68 8.63 -24.98
N VAL A 204 -5.45 8.94 -24.58
CA VAL A 204 -4.61 7.97 -23.85
C VAL A 204 -5.27 7.57 -22.53
N LYS A 205 -5.83 8.53 -21.75
CA LYS A 205 -6.52 8.24 -20.48
C LYS A 205 -7.85 7.54 -20.69
N LEU A 206 -8.60 7.87 -21.74
CA LEU A 206 -9.84 7.18 -22.08
C LEU A 206 -9.57 5.70 -22.42
N VAL A 207 -8.59 5.42 -23.29
CA VAL A 207 -8.19 4.05 -23.63
C VAL A 207 -7.69 3.30 -22.40
N SER A 208 -6.87 3.94 -21.57
CA SER A 208 -6.43 3.40 -20.27
C SER A 208 -7.62 2.98 -19.41
N SER A 209 -8.62 3.82 -19.28
CA SER A 209 -9.80 3.53 -18.48
C SER A 209 -10.67 2.42 -19.07
N ILE A 210 -10.76 2.31 -20.40
CA ILE A 210 -11.44 1.20 -21.08
C ILE A 210 -10.70 -0.12 -20.80
N ILE A 211 -9.37 -0.14 -20.83
CA ILE A 211 -8.58 -1.33 -20.47
C ILE A 211 -8.87 -1.74 -19.02
N PHE A 212 -8.85 -0.78 -18.09
CA PHE A 212 -9.15 -1.04 -16.67
C PHE A 212 -10.60 -1.43 -16.41
N LEU A 213 -11.55 -1.03 -17.24
CA LEU A 213 -12.94 -1.51 -17.21
C LEU A 213 -13.04 -3.01 -17.51
N GLY A 214 -12.11 -3.56 -18.28
CA GLY A 214 -12.02 -5.01 -18.50
C GLY A 214 -11.82 -5.83 -17.23
N LYS A 215 -11.12 -5.31 -16.22
CA LYS A 215 -10.86 -6.02 -14.95
C LYS A 215 -12.13 -6.45 -14.23
N PRO A 216 -13.03 -5.51 -13.80
CA PRO A 216 -14.26 -5.87 -13.11
C PRO A 216 -15.19 -6.76 -13.94
N ILE A 217 -15.18 -6.60 -15.27
CA ILE A 217 -15.94 -7.48 -16.17
C ILE A 217 -15.40 -8.92 -16.10
N LEU A 218 -14.08 -9.10 -16.20
CA LEU A 218 -13.46 -10.44 -16.09
C LEU A 218 -13.68 -11.07 -14.71
N TYR A 219 -13.64 -10.30 -13.62
CA TYR A 219 -14.00 -10.81 -12.29
C TYR A 219 -15.46 -11.27 -12.25
N GLN A 220 -16.37 -10.46 -12.79
CA GLN A 220 -17.79 -10.80 -12.84
C GLN A 220 -18.05 -12.06 -13.68
N VAL A 221 -17.41 -12.20 -14.84
CA VAL A 221 -17.51 -13.39 -15.69
C VAL A 221 -16.98 -14.62 -14.94
N TYR A 222 -15.79 -14.51 -14.33
CA TYR A 222 -15.22 -15.61 -13.58
C TYR A 222 -16.11 -16.04 -12.41
N VAL A 223 -16.60 -15.09 -11.61
CA VAL A 223 -17.48 -15.39 -10.47
C VAL A 223 -18.80 -16.00 -10.95
N SER A 224 -19.41 -15.48 -12.02
CA SER A 224 -20.68 -16.01 -12.53
C SER A 224 -20.58 -17.43 -13.11
N THR A 225 -19.39 -17.82 -13.59
CA THR A 225 -19.16 -19.17 -14.16
C THR A 225 -18.73 -20.20 -13.12
N HIS A 226 -18.07 -19.78 -12.03
CA HIS A 226 -17.50 -20.71 -11.06
C HIS A 226 -18.23 -20.74 -9.71
N TYR A 227 -19.10 -19.76 -9.45
CA TYR A 227 -19.87 -19.70 -8.21
C TYR A 227 -21.37 -19.67 -8.51
N ASN A 228 -22.09 -20.63 -7.94
CA ASN A 228 -23.54 -20.70 -8.06
C ASN A 228 -24.22 -19.71 -7.09
N LEU A 229 -24.04 -18.40 -7.31
CA LEU A 229 -24.64 -17.37 -6.49
C LEU A 229 -26.09 -17.10 -6.92
N ASP A 230 -26.98 -17.04 -5.93
CA ASP A 230 -28.36 -16.62 -6.17
C ASP A 230 -28.44 -15.07 -6.14
N LYS A 231 -28.59 -14.49 -7.33
CA LYS A 231 -28.69 -13.02 -7.51
C LYS A 231 -30.02 -12.44 -6.98
N ASN A 232 -31.05 -13.28 -6.87
CA ASN A 232 -32.41 -12.87 -6.49
C ASN A 232 -32.72 -13.12 -5.01
N ILE A 233 -31.78 -13.70 -4.25
CA ILE A 233 -31.96 -14.04 -2.84
C ILE A 233 -32.50 -12.83 -2.05
N LYS A 234 -33.54 -13.06 -1.25
CA LYS A 234 -34.04 -12.08 -0.27
C LYS A 234 -33.44 -12.40 1.09
N PHE A 235 -33.02 -11.39 1.82
CA PHE A 235 -32.53 -11.54 3.18
C PHE A 235 -33.16 -10.47 4.08
N ASP A 236 -33.48 -10.89 5.29
CA ASP A 236 -34.01 -10.01 6.33
C ASP A 236 -32.86 -9.57 7.24
N GLY A 237 -32.71 -8.23 7.40
CA GLY A 237 -31.61 -7.64 8.16
C GLY A 237 -30.31 -7.52 7.34
N GLU A 238 -29.23 -7.20 8.04
CA GLU A 238 -27.91 -6.97 7.43
C GLU A 238 -27.02 -8.21 7.59
N PRO A 239 -26.66 -8.91 6.51
CA PRO A 239 -25.81 -10.10 6.57
C PRO A 239 -24.38 -9.81 7.06
N ILE A 240 -23.89 -8.57 6.85
CA ILE A 240 -22.54 -8.17 7.21
C ILE A 240 -22.57 -7.48 8.56
N LYS A 241 -22.18 -8.21 9.61
CA LYS A 241 -22.08 -7.69 10.98
C LYS A 241 -20.86 -6.79 11.12
N GLN A 242 -20.95 -5.77 11.98
CA GLN A 242 -19.81 -4.91 12.38
C GLN A 242 -19.11 -4.14 11.23
N LYS A 243 -19.86 -3.66 10.23
CA LYS A 243 -19.32 -2.90 9.07
C LYS A 243 -18.41 -1.73 9.43
N TRP A 244 -18.56 -1.15 10.62
CA TRP A 244 -17.91 0.10 11.02
C TRP A 244 -16.67 -0.10 11.89
N ASN A 245 -16.23 -1.34 12.12
CA ASN A 245 -15.01 -1.62 12.86
C ASN A 245 -13.79 -1.23 12.01
N GLY A 246 -12.91 -0.38 12.56
CA GLY A 246 -11.72 0.09 11.85
C GLY A 246 -11.89 1.39 11.03
N PHE A 247 -13.09 1.98 11.03
CA PHE A 247 -13.43 3.23 10.35
C PHE A 247 -12.37 4.33 10.49
N ALA A 248 -11.98 4.66 11.71
CA ALA A 248 -11.03 5.76 11.96
C ALA A 248 -9.65 5.51 11.38
N GLN A 249 -9.17 4.26 11.42
CA GLN A 249 -7.86 3.91 10.88
C GLN A 249 -7.87 3.94 9.35
N HIS A 250 -8.99 3.52 8.74
CA HIS A 250 -9.16 3.60 7.29
C HIS A 250 -9.18 5.05 6.81
N ILE A 251 -9.98 5.92 7.47
CA ILE A 251 -10.01 7.35 7.15
C ILE A 251 -8.62 7.96 7.25
N SER A 252 -7.92 7.73 8.37
CA SER A 252 -6.58 8.28 8.57
C SER A 252 -5.61 7.80 7.49
N ALA A 253 -5.69 6.53 7.08
CA ALA A 253 -4.84 6.00 6.02
C ALA A 253 -5.10 6.67 4.67
N VAL A 254 -6.37 6.83 4.27
CA VAL A 254 -6.74 7.50 3.01
C VAL A 254 -6.32 8.97 3.03
N VAL A 255 -6.56 9.66 4.14
CA VAL A 255 -6.14 11.06 4.31
C VAL A 255 -4.64 11.18 4.13
N LEU A 256 -3.84 10.38 4.85
CA LEU A 256 -2.37 10.41 4.75
C LEU A 256 -1.84 10.08 3.35
N ASP A 257 -2.52 9.22 2.60
CA ASP A 257 -2.07 8.85 1.26
C ASP A 257 -2.48 9.84 0.15
N LYS A 258 -3.49 10.69 0.39
CA LYS A 258 -4.07 11.56 -0.66
C LYS A 258 -3.95 13.06 -0.37
N THR A 259 -3.90 13.46 0.90
CA THR A 259 -3.97 14.87 1.30
C THR A 259 -2.80 15.69 0.77
N ASP A 260 -1.60 15.15 0.74
CA ASP A 260 -0.40 15.86 0.32
C ASP A 260 -0.55 16.41 -1.12
N ILE A 261 -1.01 15.58 -2.04
CA ILE A 261 -1.26 15.99 -3.43
C ILE A 261 -2.41 17.00 -3.50
N ILE A 262 -3.46 16.84 -2.70
CA ILE A 262 -4.59 17.78 -2.67
C ILE A 262 -4.15 19.13 -2.14
N VAL A 263 -3.40 19.18 -1.04
CA VAL A 263 -2.84 20.42 -0.48
C VAL A 263 -1.95 21.12 -1.51
N LEU A 264 -1.08 20.38 -2.20
CA LEU A 264 -0.26 20.95 -3.27
C LEU A 264 -1.09 21.45 -4.44
N THR A 265 -2.16 20.77 -4.82
CA THR A 265 -3.04 21.21 -5.91
C THR A 265 -3.76 22.51 -5.59
N VAL A 266 -4.25 22.64 -4.34
CA VAL A 266 -5.04 23.81 -3.91
C VAL A 266 -4.16 25.01 -3.61
N PHE A 267 -3.03 24.80 -2.95
CA PHE A 267 -2.21 25.89 -2.38
C PHE A 267 -0.86 26.11 -3.08
N SER A 268 -0.49 25.25 -4.05
CA SER A 268 0.79 25.34 -4.76
C SER A 268 0.60 25.33 -6.29
N THR A 269 1.41 24.56 -7.03
CA THR A 269 1.39 24.47 -8.50
C THR A 269 1.28 23.02 -8.96
N LEU A 270 0.80 22.80 -10.19
CA LEU A 270 0.76 21.46 -10.81
C LEU A 270 2.16 20.87 -11.03
N GLU A 271 3.16 21.71 -11.24
CA GLU A 271 4.57 21.28 -11.31
C GLU A 271 5.02 20.67 -9.99
N ASN A 272 4.69 21.31 -8.85
CA ASN A 272 4.99 20.76 -7.53
C ASN A 272 4.24 19.44 -7.27
N VAL A 273 3.01 19.31 -7.76
CA VAL A 273 2.28 18.03 -7.74
C VAL A 273 2.99 16.96 -8.56
N SER A 274 3.53 17.32 -9.74
CA SER A 274 4.30 16.41 -10.59
C SER A 274 5.60 15.98 -9.91
N ILE A 275 6.34 16.93 -9.33
CA ILE A 275 7.57 16.65 -8.58
C ILE A 275 7.27 15.71 -7.41
N TYR A 276 6.26 16.03 -6.60
CA TYR A 276 5.79 15.15 -5.52
C TYR A 276 5.50 13.74 -6.03
N GLY A 277 4.76 13.62 -7.13
CA GLY A 277 4.38 12.33 -7.71
C GLY A 277 5.58 11.46 -8.09
N VAL A 278 6.63 12.05 -8.67
CA VAL A 278 7.86 11.32 -9.04
C VAL A 278 8.62 10.82 -7.81
N TYR A 279 8.79 11.64 -6.79
CA TYR A 279 9.41 11.20 -5.53
C TYR A 279 8.58 10.17 -4.79
N ASN A 280 7.28 10.40 -4.71
CA ASN A 280 6.35 9.50 -4.04
C ASN A 280 6.32 8.10 -4.68
N LEU A 281 6.46 8.01 -6.00
CA LEU A 281 6.57 6.74 -6.71
C LEU A 281 7.74 5.89 -6.17
N VAL A 282 8.91 6.50 -5.97
CA VAL A 282 10.10 5.82 -5.45
C VAL A 282 9.92 5.40 -4.00
N VAL A 283 9.54 6.35 -3.13
CA VAL A 283 9.48 6.09 -1.69
C VAL A 283 8.35 5.14 -1.30
N THR A 284 7.20 5.19 -2.00
CA THR A 284 6.10 4.25 -1.76
C THR A 284 6.41 2.86 -2.27
N GLY A 285 7.12 2.72 -3.39
CA GLY A 285 7.59 1.42 -3.89
C GLY A 285 8.45 0.69 -2.85
N VAL A 286 9.40 1.40 -2.24
CA VAL A 286 10.27 0.88 -1.18
C VAL A 286 9.49 0.57 0.09
N ARG A 287 8.59 1.48 0.53
CA ARG A 287 7.70 1.25 1.68
C ARG A 287 6.89 -0.03 1.53
N ASP A 288 6.31 -0.24 0.37
CA ASP A 288 5.44 -1.39 0.10
C ASP A 288 6.18 -2.72 0.19
N ILE A 289 7.47 -2.76 -0.11
CA ILE A 289 8.33 -3.94 0.11
C ILE A 289 8.40 -4.25 1.61
N VAL A 290 8.69 -3.25 2.44
CA VAL A 290 8.77 -3.42 3.91
C VAL A 290 7.42 -3.86 4.47
N GLN A 291 6.32 -3.23 4.06
CA GLN A 291 4.97 -3.59 4.54
C GLN A 291 4.57 -5.01 4.13
N THR A 292 4.89 -5.41 2.91
CA THR A 292 4.55 -6.76 2.42
C THR A 292 5.34 -7.84 3.16
N SER A 293 6.60 -7.57 3.55
CA SER A 293 7.40 -8.51 4.33
C SER A 293 6.84 -8.79 5.73
N ALA A 294 6.04 -7.86 6.26
CA ALA A 294 5.39 -7.99 7.56
C ALA A 294 3.97 -8.59 7.49
N SER A 295 3.49 -8.98 6.29
CA SER A 295 2.20 -9.64 6.13
C SER A 295 2.20 -10.98 6.89
N GLY A 296 1.14 -11.25 7.67
CA GLY A 296 1.05 -12.46 8.51
C GLY A 296 1.59 -12.32 9.94
N ILE A 297 2.44 -11.34 10.24
CA ILE A 297 2.91 -11.09 11.62
C ILE A 297 1.74 -10.77 12.56
N GLN A 298 0.78 -9.99 12.09
CA GLN A 298 -0.43 -9.64 12.86
C GLN A 298 -1.22 -10.89 13.28
N ALA A 299 -1.38 -11.86 12.37
CA ALA A 299 -2.09 -13.10 12.67
C ALA A 299 -1.37 -13.93 13.73
N LEU A 300 -0.04 -13.96 13.69
CA LEU A 300 0.77 -14.66 14.69
C LEU A 300 0.69 -13.98 16.05
N PHE A 301 0.76 -12.65 16.11
CA PHE A 301 0.51 -11.91 17.36
C PHE A 301 -0.88 -12.21 17.94
N GLY A 302 -1.92 -12.21 17.09
CA GLY A 302 -3.29 -12.54 17.51
C GLY A 302 -3.42 -13.96 18.06
N ASN A 303 -2.74 -14.92 17.45
CA ASN A 303 -2.72 -16.31 17.92
C ASN A 303 -2.05 -16.44 19.30
N LEU A 304 -0.88 -15.82 19.48
CA LEU A 304 -0.16 -15.84 20.76
C LEU A 304 -0.96 -15.15 21.88
N LEU A 305 -1.63 -14.04 21.57
CA LEU A 305 -2.52 -13.35 22.52
C LEU A 305 -3.73 -14.22 22.89
N ALA A 306 -4.38 -14.85 21.93
CA ALA A 306 -5.55 -15.71 22.16
C ALA A 306 -5.22 -16.93 23.03
N ASN A 307 -3.99 -17.45 22.92
CA ASN A 307 -3.51 -18.59 23.72
C ASN A 307 -2.88 -18.15 25.06
N ASN A 308 -2.87 -16.85 25.39
CA ASN A 308 -2.24 -16.29 26.60
C ASN A 308 -0.73 -16.60 26.71
N GLU A 309 -0.02 -16.79 25.59
CA GLU A 309 1.40 -17.11 25.54
C GLU A 309 2.28 -15.84 25.63
N MET A 310 2.15 -15.08 26.72
CA MET A 310 2.74 -13.73 26.83
C MET A 310 4.28 -13.70 26.74
N GLU A 311 5.00 -14.70 27.27
CA GLU A 311 6.47 -14.75 27.17
C GLU A 311 6.93 -14.95 25.72
N LYS A 312 6.30 -15.91 25.00
CA LYS A 312 6.57 -16.11 23.58
C LYS A 312 6.21 -14.88 22.73
N LEU A 313 5.12 -14.20 23.10
CA LEU A 313 4.70 -12.95 22.45
C LEU A 313 5.75 -11.86 22.59
N LYS A 314 6.30 -11.64 23.80
CA LYS A 314 7.36 -10.66 24.05
C LYS A 314 8.62 -10.97 23.27
N ASP A 315 9.06 -12.24 23.27
CA ASP A 315 10.23 -12.67 22.52
C ASP A 315 10.05 -12.49 21.02
N PHE A 316 8.89 -12.92 20.49
CA PHE A 316 8.60 -12.78 19.07
C PHE A 316 8.43 -11.30 18.67
N PHE A 317 7.83 -10.46 19.53
CA PHE A 317 7.74 -9.03 19.31
C PHE A 317 9.11 -8.37 19.27
N ALA A 318 10.02 -8.71 20.18
CA ALA A 318 11.38 -8.17 20.21
C ALA A 318 12.16 -8.48 18.91
N VAL A 319 12.05 -9.72 18.41
CA VAL A 319 12.65 -10.11 17.12
C VAL A 319 12.01 -9.37 15.95
N THR A 320 10.68 -9.21 15.96
CA THR A 320 9.94 -8.47 14.93
C THR A 320 10.30 -6.99 14.92
N GLU A 321 10.33 -6.36 16.09
CA GLU A 321 10.71 -4.96 16.27
C GLU A 321 12.12 -4.71 15.75
N TRP A 322 13.10 -5.48 16.23
CA TRP A 322 14.47 -5.42 15.74
C TRP A 322 14.54 -5.62 14.21
N GLY A 323 13.87 -6.65 13.68
CA GLY A 323 13.94 -6.98 12.25
C GLY A 323 13.36 -5.87 11.37
N ILE A 324 12.20 -5.28 11.76
CA ILE A 324 11.58 -4.18 11.02
C ILE A 324 12.40 -2.89 11.16
N HIS A 325 12.95 -2.57 12.34
CA HIS A 325 13.83 -1.43 12.54
C HIS A 325 15.08 -1.56 11.66
N THR A 326 15.78 -2.68 11.74
CA THR A 326 16.98 -2.93 10.93
C THR A 326 16.71 -2.86 9.42
N ALA A 327 15.65 -3.54 8.95
CA ALA A 327 15.29 -3.54 7.52
C ALA A 327 14.90 -2.14 7.05
N THR A 328 14.09 -1.41 7.83
CA THR A 328 13.67 -0.05 7.51
C THR A 328 14.87 0.89 7.46
N THR A 329 15.71 0.89 8.48
CA THR A 329 16.89 1.76 8.56
C THR A 329 17.83 1.49 7.39
N PHE A 330 18.13 0.22 7.09
CA PHE A 330 18.97 -0.13 5.94
C PHE A 330 18.36 0.37 4.62
N VAL A 331 17.13 -0.06 4.31
CA VAL A 331 16.52 0.17 3.00
C VAL A 331 16.26 1.67 2.76
N PHE A 332 15.77 2.42 3.77
CA PHE A 332 15.51 3.84 3.62
C PHE A 332 16.77 4.70 3.64
N THR A 333 17.84 4.28 4.31
CA THR A 333 19.14 4.97 4.20
C THR A 333 19.72 4.82 2.79
N ILE A 334 19.73 3.60 2.25
CA ILE A 334 20.19 3.34 0.87
C ILE A 334 19.33 4.14 -0.13
N MET A 335 18.00 4.11 0.04
CA MET A 335 17.10 4.90 -0.80
C MET A 335 17.37 6.41 -0.68
N GLY A 336 17.56 6.94 0.53
CA GLY A 336 17.84 8.35 0.75
C GLY A 336 19.14 8.81 0.06
N ILE A 337 20.16 7.96 0.00
CA ILE A 337 21.40 8.22 -0.73
C ILE A 337 21.18 8.16 -2.24
N LEU A 338 20.39 7.21 -2.72
CA LEU A 338 20.21 6.93 -4.16
C LEU A 338 19.09 7.74 -4.83
N ILE A 339 18.18 8.33 -4.07
CA ILE A 339 16.99 9.00 -4.62
C ILE A 339 17.37 10.19 -5.51
N MET A 340 18.30 11.03 -5.09
CA MET A 340 18.73 12.18 -5.88
C MET A 340 19.45 11.77 -7.18
N PRO A 341 20.43 10.87 -7.17
CA PRO A 341 20.98 10.27 -8.38
C PRO A 341 19.93 9.65 -9.30
N PHE A 342 18.92 8.96 -8.73
CA PHE A 342 17.81 8.40 -9.51
C PHE A 342 16.97 9.47 -10.18
N ILE A 343 16.51 10.47 -9.43
CA ILE A 343 15.68 11.56 -9.94
C ILE A 343 16.40 12.28 -11.09
N ASN A 344 17.69 12.54 -10.96
CA ASN A 344 18.49 13.17 -12.02
C ASN A 344 18.49 12.34 -13.32
N VAL A 345 18.62 11.02 -13.24
CA VAL A 345 18.52 10.12 -14.40
C VAL A 345 17.09 10.04 -14.93
N TYR A 346 16.12 9.92 -14.02
CA TYR A 346 14.71 9.73 -14.36
C TYR A 346 14.08 10.95 -15.02
N THR A 347 14.49 12.16 -14.63
CA THR A 347 13.95 13.42 -15.18
C THR A 347 14.86 14.06 -16.23
N ARG A 348 15.87 13.34 -16.69
CA ARG A 348 16.78 13.83 -17.72
C ARG A 348 16.02 14.20 -19.01
N GLY A 349 16.27 15.42 -19.52
CA GLY A 349 15.58 15.95 -20.71
C GLY A 349 14.22 16.60 -20.42
N ILE A 350 13.84 16.75 -19.15
CA ILE A 350 12.66 17.50 -18.71
C ILE A 350 13.18 18.83 -18.16
N HIS A 351 12.74 19.93 -18.77
CA HIS A 351 13.26 21.29 -18.46
C HIS A 351 12.17 22.27 -18.01
N ASP A 352 10.92 21.83 -17.97
CA ASP A 352 9.75 22.64 -17.62
C ASP A 352 9.50 22.72 -16.10
N ALA A 353 10.22 21.94 -15.29
CA ALA A 353 10.20 22.00 -13.82
C ALA A 353 11.55 21.54 -13.24
N ASN A 354 11.88 22.08 -12.05
CA ASN A 354 13.08 21.65 -11.33
C ASN A 354 12.79 20.49 -10.39
N TYR A 355 13.13 19.27 -10.83
CA TYR A 355 12.97 18.06 -10.02
C TYR A 355 14.05 17.86 -8.95
N ILE A 356 15.12 18.65 -8.95
CA ILE A 356 16.22 18.52 -8.00
C ILE A 356 15.90 19.33 -6.73
N VAL A 357 15.24 18.70 -5.76
CA VAL A 357 14.80 19.30 -4.49
C VAL A 357 15.33 18.47 -3.30
N PRO A 358 16.63 18.65 -2.91
CA PRO A 358 17.30 17.77 -1.93
C PRO A 358 16.60 17.72 -0.57
N LEU A 359 16.17 18.86 -0.04
CA LEU A 359 15.49 18.91 1.26
C LEU A 359 14.16 18.14 1.25
N PHE A 360 13.40 18.25 0.16
CA PHE A 360 12.18 17.45 -0.02
C PHE A 360 12.49 15.96 -0.10
N ALA A 361 13.54 15.56 -0.83
CA ALA A 361 14.00 14.17 -0.91
C ALA A 361 14.27 13.57 0.47
N VAL A 362 14.99 14.30 1.32
CA VAL A 362 15.29 13.87 2.70
C VAL A 362 14.00 13.74 3.52
N LEU A 363 13.15 14.76 3.51
CA LEU A 363 11.94 14.78 4.35
C LEU A 363 10.92 13.69 3.95
N ILE A 364 10.66 13.50 2.65
CA ILE A 364 9.73 12.47 2.19
C ILE A 364 10.28 11.05 2.47
N THR A 365 11.60 10.86 2.34
CA THR A 365 12.27 9.61 2.69
C THR A 365 12.13 9.32 4.18
N LEU A 366 12.42 10.30 5.03
CA LEU A 366 12.27 10.17 6.49
C LEU A 366 10.82 9.92 6.89
N ALA A 367 9.85 10.60 6.28
CA ALA A 367 8.43 10.40 6.57
C ALA A 367 8.01 8.94 6.31
N GLN A 368 8.42 8.36 5.17
CA GLN A 368 8.10 6.98 4.85
C GLN A 368 8.92 5.96 5.66
N ALA A 369 10.14 6.29 6.06
CA ALA A 369 10.92 5.50 7.02
C ALA A 369 10.20 5.44 8.37
N VAL A 370 9.79 6.57 8.94
CA VAL A 370 9.05 6.66 10.21
C VAL A 370 7.71 5.91 10.12
N ARG A 371 7.01 6.01 8.98
CA ARG A 371 5.79 5.21 8.71
C ARG A 371 6.08 3.72 8.76
N SER A 372 7.21 3.28 8.23
CA SER A 372 7.62 1.87 8.25
C SER A 372 8.04 1.42 9.64
N LEU A 373 8.72 2.26 10.42
CA LEU A 373 9.06 2.00 11.82
C LEU A 373 7.82 1.89 12.73
N LYS A 374 6.70 2.50 12.36
CA LYS A 374 5.41 2.36 13.05
C LYS A 374 4.85 0.92 12.99
N LEU A 375 5.25 0.15 11.99
CA LEU A 375 4.61 -1.10 11.59
C LEU A 375 4.50 -2.15 12.71
N PRO A 376 5.57 -2.53 13.46
CA PRO A 376 5.49 -3.55 14.50
C PRO A 376 4.50 -3.17 15.61
N TYR A 377 4.47 -1.89 16.00
CA TYR A 377 3.59 -1.37 17.04
C TYR A 377 2.13 -1.39 16.58
N ASN A 378 1.88 -0.97 15.34
CA ASN A 378 0.54 -0.97 14.76
C ASN A 378 -0.02 -2.39 14.62
N LEU A 379 0.78 -3.34 14.11
CA LEU A 379 0.37 -4.74 13.96
C LEU A 379 -0.01 -5.38 15.30
N MET A 380 0.76 -5.11 16.36
CA MET A 380 0.48 -5.63 17.69
C MET A 380 -0.81 -5.02 18.28
N VAL A 381 -1.00 -3.71 18.16
CA VAL A 381 -2.21 -3.02 18.63
C VAL A 381 -3.46 -3.54 17.92
N LEU A 382 -3.36 -3.79 16.60
CA LEU A 382 -4.45 -4.37 15.81
C LEU A 382 -4.71 -5.83 16.19
N ALA A 383 -3.66 -6.62 16.42
CA ALA A 383 -3.79 -8.01 16.86
C ALA A 383 -4.45 -8.14 18.24
N ALA A 384 -4.19 -7.17 19.14
CA ALA A 384 -4.85 -7.08 20.45
C ALA A 384 -6.29 -6.56 20.38
N GLY A 385 -6.79 -6.18 19.20
CA GLY A 385 -8.15 -5.65 19.02
C GLY A 385 -8.36 -4.22 19.57
N HIS A 386 -7.28 -3.49 19.89
CA HIS A 386 -7.34 -2.16 20.51
C HIS A 386 -7.63 -1.04 19.49
N TYR A 387 -8.58 -1.27 18.58
CA TYR A 387 -8.97 -0.30 17.54
C TYR A 387 -9.55 0.97 18.12
N LYS A 388 -10.53 0.83 19.05
CA LYS A 388 -11.24 1.96 19.65
C LYS A 388 -10.33 2.81 20.54
N GLN A 389 -9.44 2.17 21.30
CA GLN A 389 -8.52 2.83 22.23
C GLN A 389 -7.48 3.70 21.51
N THR A 390 -7.12 3.35 20.27
CA THR A 390 -6.12 4.06 19.48
C THR A 390 -6.72 4.94 18.37
N GLN A 391 -8.05 4.99 18.28
CA GLN A 391 -8.79 5.75 17.27
C GLN A 391 -8.46 7.24 17.29
N THR A 392 -8.49 7.86 18.47
CA THR A 392 -8.22 9.30 18.64
C THR A 392 -6.85 9.68 18.11
N SER A 393 -5.82 8.85 18.37
CA SER A 393 -4.49 9.13 17.86
C SER A 393 -4.35 8.99 16.35
N SER A 394 -5.23 8.21 15.68
CA SER A 394 -5.30 8.18 14.22
C SER A 394 -5.82 9.52 13.65
N PHE A 395 -6.85 10.07 14.26
CA PHE A 395 -7.39 11.38 13.86
C PHE A 395 -6.39 12.51 14.14
N ILE A 396 -5.65 12.45 15.26
CA ILE A 396 -4.59 13.43 15.54
C ILE A 396 -3.46 13.33 14.50
N GLU A 397 -3.04 12.12 14.10
CA GLU A 397 -2.06 11.90 13.03
C GLU A 397 -2.50 12.59 11.74
N ALA A 398 -3.74 12.35 11.30
CA ALA A 398 -4.31 12.95 10.10
C ALA A 398 -4.46 14.48 10.24
N GLY A 399 -4.93 14.95 11.39
CA GLY A 399 -5.10 16.37 11.69
C GLY A 399 -3.77 17.13 11.69
N LEU A 400 -2.73 16.57 12.31
CA LEU A 400 -1.37 17.15 12.30
C LEU A 400 -0.79 17.22 10.88
N ASN A 401 -0.95 16.14 10.09
CA ASN A 401 -0.53 16.14 8.69
C ASN A 401 -1.19 17.29 7.91
N ILE A 402 -2.52 17.38 7.94
CA ILE A 402 -3.28 18.40 7.22
C ILE A 402 -2.89 19.82 7.69
N LEU A 403 -2.95 20.04 8.99
CA LEU A 403 -2.74 21.37 9.58
C LEU A 403 -1.34 21.92 9.28
N ILE A 404 -0.31 21.12 9.54
CA ILE A 404 1.08 21.52 9.31
C ILE A 404 1.35 21.68 7.82
N SER A 405 0.83 20.77 6.96
CA SER A 405 0.97 20.88 5.50
C SER A 405 0.35 22.16 4.96
N ILE A 406 -0.87 22.51 5.40
CA ILE A 406 -1.55 23.75 4.96
C ILE A 406 -0.78 25.00 5.43
N ILE A 407 -0.32 25.04 6.68
CA ILE A 407 0.42 26.20 7.20
C ILE A 407 1.77 26.34 6.50
N ALA A 408 2.48 25.23 6.33
CA ALA A 408 3.84 25.27 5.82
C ALA A 408 3.91 25.39 4.28
N VAL A 409 2.88 24.97 3.52
CA VAL A 409 2.90 25.02 2.05
C VAL A 409 3.02 26.46 1.52
N PHE A 410 2.44 27.45 2.20
CA PHE A 410 2.49 28.84 1.78
C PHE A 410 3.91 29.44 1.76
N LYS A 411 4.80 28.98 2.65
CA LYS A 411 6.19 29.47 2.74
C LYS A 411 7.21 28.51 2.14
N LEU A 412 6.96 27.21 2.25
CA LEU A 412 7.93 26.16 1.93
C LEU A 412 7.48 25.27 0.76
N GLY A 413 6.29 25.50 0.20
CA GLY A 413 5.76 24.73 -0.92
C GLY A 413 5.79 23.23 -0.65
N LEU A 414 6.44 22.49 -1.55
CA LEU A 414 6.62 21.04 -1.51
C LEU A 414 7.25 20.53 -0.19
N VAL A 415 8.26 21.27 0.32
CA VAL A 415 8.97 20.94 1.56
C VAL A 415 8.02 20.99 2.76
N GLY A 416 7.13 22.01 2.78
CA GLY A 416 6.16 22.19 3.85
C GLY A 416 5.18 21.02 3.97
N VAL A 417 4.72 20.47 2.85
CA VAL A 417 3.85 19.29 2.82
C VAL A 417 4.56 18.07 3.37
N ALA A 418 5.81 17.83 2.97
CA ALA A 418 6.60 16.72 3.50
C ALA A 418 6.87 16.84 5.01
N MET A 419 7.02 18.08 5.54
CA MET A 419 7.12 18.31 7.00
C MET A 419 5.84 17.90 7.72
N GLY A 420 4.66 18.25 7.19
CA GLY A 420 3.38 17.85 7.78
C GLY A 420 3.24 16.33 7.86
N THR A 421 3.59 15.64 6.78
CA THR A 421 3.57 14.18 6.72
C THR A 421 4.54 13.56 7.73
N LEU A 422 5.78 14.07 7.82
CA LEU A 422 6.79 13.59 8.77
C LEU A 422 6.32 13.76 10.22
N MET A 423 5.78 14.93 10.58
CA MET A 423 5.32 15.20 11.95
C MET A 423 4.12 14.34 12.36
N GLY A 424 3.14 14.16 11.47
CA GLY A 424 2.01 13.26 11.71
C GLY A 424 2.48 11.82 11.94
N MET A 425 3.36 11.31 11.07
CA MET A 425 3.92 9.96 11.19
C MET A 425 4.76 9.78 12.46
N ALA A 426 5.59 10.77 12.82
CA ALA A 426 6.42 10.72 14.03
C ALA A 426 5.56 10.66 15.30
N TYR A 427 4.54 11.53 15.39
CA TYR A 427 3.58 11.50 16.49
C TYR A 427 2.95 10.11 16.64
N ARG A 428 2.42 9.55 15.57
CA ARG A 428 1.72 8.27 15.62
C ARG A 428 2.63 7.11 15.97
N THR A 429 3.86 7.10 15.45
CA THR A 429 4.87 6.07 15.74
C THR A 429 5.21 6.07 17.22
N PHE A 430 5.50 7.25 17.78
CA PHE A 430 5.78 7.39 19.21
C PHE A 430 4.58 6.97 20.07
N TYR A 431 3.38 7.45 19.73
CA TYR A 431 2.15 7.13 20.47
C TYR A 431 1.89 5.62 20.52
N LEU A 432 2.00 4.92 19.37
CA LEU A 432 1.75 3.49 19.32
C LEU A 432 2.81 2.68 20.08
N ALA A 433 4.08 3.09 20.02
CA ALA A 433 5.15 2.47 20.79
C ALA A 433 4.93 2.65 22.30
N TRP A 434 4.52 3.85 22.72
CA TRP A 434 4.18 4.14 24.11
C TRP A 434 2.94 3.35 24.57
N TYR A 435 1.86 3.40 23.78
CA TYR A 435 0.60 2.72 24.08
C TYR A 435 0.80 1.21 24.26
N LEU A 436 1.49 0.59 23.30
CA LEU A 436 1.83 -0.83 23.34
C LEU A 436 2.67 -1.20 24.56
N SER A 437 3.70 -0.40 24.84
CA SER A 437 4.60 -0.63 25.96
C SER A 437 3.86 -0.60 27.30
N LYS A 438 2.87 0.31 27.45
CA LYS A 438 2.10 0.47 28.69
C LYS A 438 0.95 -0.53 28.83
N ASN A 439 0.20 -0.80 27.74
CA ASN A 439 -1.11 -1.44 27.84
C ASN A 439 -1.15 -2.89 27.33
N ILE A 440 -0.14 -3.36 26.58
CA ILE A 440 -0.17 -4.69 25.97
C ILE A 440 0.99 -5.56 26.47
N ILE A 441 2.22 -5.08 26.35
CA ILE A 441 3.42 -5.90 26.66
C ILE A 441 3.95 -5.62 28.09
N ASN A 442 3.58 -4.50 28.69
CA ASN A 442 4.07 -4.06 30.01
C ASN A 442 5.61 -4.00 30.08
N ARG A 443 6.20 -3.19 29.18
CA ARG A 443 7.65 -2.97 29.12
C ARG A 443 7.99 -1.48 29.19
N ASN A 444 9.26 -1.17 29.45
CA ASN A 444 9.72 0.22 29.45
C ASN A 444 9.81 0.76 28.01
N ILE A 445 9.37 2.02 27.81
CA ILE A 445 9.50 2.74 26.51
C ILE A 445 10.98 2.95 26.11
N SER A 446 11.92 2.83 27.04
CA SER A 446 13.36 2.94 26.77
C SER A 446 13.85 1.97 25.69
N ASN A 447 13.19 0.82 25.53
CA ASN A 447 13.53 -0.12 24.45
C ASN A 447 13.27 0.50 23.07
N PHE A 448 12.14 1.19 22.89
CA PHE A 448 11.86 1.93 21.66
C PHE A 448 12.88 3.05 21.41
N ILE A 449 13.19 3.83 22.46
CA ILE A 449 14.19 4.91 22.37
C ILE A 449 15.55 4.35 21.99
N LYS A 450 15.95 3.21 22.56
CA LYS A 450 17.21 2.51 22.19
C LYS A 450 17.23 2.16 20.72
N HIS A 451 16.14 1.58 20.17
CA HIS A 451 16.05 1.25 18.74
C HIS A 451 16.21 2.50 17.88
N ILE A 452 15.51 3.59 18.18
CA ILE A 452 15.61 4.85 17.44
C ILE A 452 17.04 5.44 17.49
N LEU A 453 17.72 5.39 18.65
CA LEU A 453 19.10 5.88 18.75
C LEU A 453 20.06 5.03 17.90
N ILE A 454 19.90 3.71 17.90
CA ILE A 454 20.72 2.81 17.06
C ILE A 454 20.39 3.02 15.58
N ASP A 455 19.12 3.24 15.22
CA ASP A 455 18.71 3.56 13.84
C ASP A 455 19.38 4.85 13.36
N ILE A 456 19.33 5.93 14.16
CA ILE A 456 20.00 7.19 13.84
C ILE A 456 21.52 7.00 13.68
N LEU A 457 22.15 6.31 14.61
CA LEU A 457 23.59 5.98 14.52
C LEU A 457 23.88 5.20 13.24
N SER A 458 23.04 4.21 12.92
CA SER A 458 23.21 3.38 11.71
C SER A 458 23.10 4.20 10.44
N VAL A 459 22.11 5.11 10.36
CA VAL A 459 21.97 6.06 9.24
C VAL A 459 23.27 6.87 9.05
N PHE A 460 23.79 7.44 10.13
CA PHE A 460 25.04 8.23 10.06
C PHE A 460 26.22 7.39 9.60
N VAL A 461 26.44 6.22 10.22
CA VAL A 461 27.59 5.36 9.88
C VAL A 461 27.50 4.88 8.43
N ILE A 462 26.31 4.45 7.96
CA ILE A 462 26.11 4.03 6.57
C ILE A 462 26.35 5.21 5.62
N PHE A 463 25.76 6.37 5.91
CA PHE A 463 25.92 7.57 5.09
C PHE A 463 27.38 7.98 4.93
N PHE A 464 28.14 8.10 6.02
CA PHE A 464 29.55 8.46 5.98
C PHE A 464 30.43 7.40 5.31
N SER A 465 30.09 6.12 5.47
CA SER A 465 30.82 5.01 4.80
C SER A 465 30.66 5.01 3.28
N ILE A 466 29.60 5.61 2.76
CA ILE A 466 29.20 5.51 1.34
C ILE A 466 29.34 6.86 0.61
N ASN A 467 29.28 7.98 1.30
CA ASN A 467 29.17 9.32 0.68
C ASN A 467 30.29 9.60 -0.36
N TRP A 468 31.50 9.08 -0.16
CA TRP A 468 32.60 9.23 -1.11
C TRP A 468 32.40 8.46 -2.43
N LEU A 469 31.50 7.49 -2.48
CA LEU A 469 31.17 6.71 -3.67
C LEU A 469 30.06 7.32 -4.53
N VAL A 470 29.31 8.25 -3.96
CA VAL A 470 28.12 8.80 -4.64
C VAL A 470 28.55 9.81 -5.70
N TYR A 471 28.17 9.54 -6.93
CA TYR A 471 28.38 10.41 -8.09
C TYR A 471 27.06 10.58 -8.87
N SER A 472 27.03 11.51 -9.81
CA SER A 472 25.89 11.70 -10.70
C SER A 472 25.99 10.74 -11.88
N PRO A 473 25.16 9.69 -11.94
CA PRO A 473 25.24 8.67 -12.99
C PRO A 473 24.71 9.19 -14.33
N ASN A 474 25.39 8.82 -15.43
CA ASN A 474 25.01 9.22 -16.78
C ASN A 474 23.92 8.32 -17.44
N GLY A 475 23.09 7.63 -16.66
CA GLY A 475 22.00 6.81 -17.16
C GLY A 475 21.61 5.69 -16.20
N TYR A 476 20.60 4.93 -16.57
CA TYR A 476 20.03 3.87 -15.71
C TYR A 476 21.03 2.78 -15.36
N ILE A 477 21.87 2.33 -16.32
CA ILE A 477 22.87 1.28 -16.07
C ILE A 477 23.90 1.75 -15.05
N ALA A 478 24.42 2.98 -15.22
CA ALA A 478 25.37 3.57 -14.26
C ALA A 478 24.74 3.75 -12.87
N TRP A 479 23.44 4.11 -12.82
CA TRP A 479 22.70 4.21 -11.56
C TRP A 479 22.52 2.82 -10.91
N ILE A 480 22.20 1.77 -11.66
CA ILE A 480 22.07 0.40 -11.14
C ILE A 480 23.41 -0.07 -10.55
N ILE A 481 24.53 0.18 -11.23
CA ILE A 481 25.86 -0.16 -10.71
C ILE A 481 26.14 0.59 -9.40
N LEU A 482 25.81 1.88 -9.34
CA LEU A 482 25.92 2.67 -8.13
C LEU A 482 25.05 2.08 -7.01
N ALA A 483 23.80 1.75 -7.32
CA ALA A 483 22.86 1.18 -6.36
C ALA A 483 23.36 -0.16 -5.76
N ILE A 484 23.94 -1.04 -6.59
CA ILE A 484 24.54 -2.30 -6.13
C ILE A 484 25.72 -2.02 -5.19
N LYS A 485 26.65 -1.13 -5.57
CA LYS A 485 27.80 -0.79 -4.73
C LYS A 485 27.38 -0.23 -3.38
N VAL A 486 26.49 0.73 -3.39
CA VAL A 486 25.94 1.39 -2.19
C VAL A 486 25.22 0.37 -1.30
N SER A 487 24.42 -0.52 -1.88
CA SER A 487 23.68 -1.55 -1.15
C SER A 487 24.62 -2.59 -0.51
N VAL A 488 25.66 -3.04 -1.21
CA VAL A 488 26.62 -4.03 -0.68
C VAL A 488 27.39 -3.47 0.52
N ILE A 489 27.90 -2.24 0.39
CA ILE A 489 28.65 -1.60 1.49
C ILE A 489 27.70 -1.31 2.68
N GLY A 490 26.53 -0.75 2.39
CA GLY A 490 25.53 -0.48 3.42
C GLY A 490 25.07 -1.73 4.15
N LEU A 491 24.92 -2.87 3.45
CA LEU A 491 24.60 -4.16 4.04
C LEU A 491 25.72 -4.64 4.97
N GLY A 492 26.99 -4.52 4.55
CA GLY A 492 28.14 -4.85 5.37
C GLY A 492 28.19 -4.05 6.67
N VAL A 493 27.99 -2.73 6.58
CA VAL A 493 27.92 -1.84 7.76
C VAL A 493 26.72 -2.20 8.64
N CYS A 494 25.55 -2.45 8.05
CA CYS A 494 24.36 -2.85 8.78
C CYS A 494 24.57 -4.15 9.57
N ILE A 495 25.18 -5.15 8.96
CA ILE A 495 25.50 -6.43 9.63
C ILE A 495 26.47 -6.20 10.79
N LEU A 496 27.53 -5.39 10.60
CA LEU A 496 28.50 -5.08 11.66
C LEU A 496 27.82 -4.39 12.85
N LEU A 497 26.97 -3.39 12.61
CA LEU A 497 26.25 -2.70 13.68
C LEU A 497 25.28 -3.64 14.41
N ASN A 498 24.60 -4.51 13.69
CA ASN A 498 23.73 -5.52 14.30
C ASN A 498 24.50 -6.54 15.15
N LEU A 499 25.70 -6.94 14.75
CA LEU A 499 26.57 -7.81 15.55
C LEU A 499 27.02 -7.14 16.86
N ILE A 500 27.15 -5.80 16.86
CA ILE A 500 27.54 -5.03 18.05
C ILE A 500 26.35 -4.84 18.99
N PHE A 501 25.20 -4.35 18.46
CA PHE A 501 24.08 -3.87 19.27
C PHE A 501 22.97 -4.90 19.49
N TYR A 502 22.81 -5.88 18.57
CA TYR A 502 21.68 -6.83 18.49
C TYR A 502 22.13 -8.29 18.40
N ARG A 503 23.29 -8.62 18.99
CA ARG A 503 23.86 -9.96 18.93
C ARG A 503 22.91 -11.04 19.47
N LYS A 504 22.14 -10.72 20.52
CA LYS A 504 21.19 -11.66 21.14
C LYS A 504 20.03 -11.99 20.18
N GLU A 505 19.44 -10.98 19.58
CA GLU A 505 18.33 -11.08 18.63
C GLU A 505 18.74 -11.83 17.37
N MET A 506 19.93 -11.58 16.85
CA MET A 506 20.51 -12.30 15.72
C MET A 506 20.72 -13.80 16.02
N ILE A 507 21.28 -14.12 17.18
CA ILE A 507 21.51 -15.53 17.59
C ILE A 507 20.15 -16.22 17.78
N HIS A 508 19.15 -15.54 18.36
CA HIS A 508 17.82 -16.09 18.58
C HIS A 508 17.14 -16.42 17.24
N LEU A 509 17.23 -15.54 16.25
CA LEU A 509 16.71 -15.77 14.90
C LEU A 509 17.39 -16.98 14.24
N LEU A 510 18.73 -17.07 14.32
CA LEU A 510 19.50 -18.17 13.74
C LEU A 510 19.13 -19.52 14.39
N MET A 511 18.94 -19.56 15.70
CA MET A 511 18.50 -20.76 16.42
C MET A 511 17.07 -21.15 16.01
N TYR A 512 16.17 -20.20 15.82
CA TYR A 512 14.80 -20.46 15.38
C TYR A 512 14.75 -21.08 13.97
N VAL A 513 15.52 -20.53 13.03
CA VAL A 513 15.63 -21.05 11.66
C VAL A 513 16.25 -22.46 11.65
N LYS A 514 17.25 -22.71 12.50
CA LYS A 514 17.92 -24.02 12.60
C LYS A 514 17.02 -25.11 13.21
N LYS A 515 16.16 -24.74 14.18
CA LYS A 515 15.16 -25.65 14.76
C LYS A 515 14.10 -26.05 13.71
N ARG A 516 13.65 -25.11 12.90
CA ARG A 516 12.63 -25.37 11.86
C ARG A 516 13.17 -26.27 10.73
N LYS A 517 14.48 -26.16 10.38
CA LYS A 517 15.11 -27.06 9.40
C LYS A 517 15.31 -28.48 9.94
N LYS A 518 15.28 -28.68 11.25
CA LYS A 518 15.38 -30.04 11.84
C LYS A 518 14.04 -30.72 12.03
N SER A 519 12.92 -29.96 11.96
CA SER A 519 11.55 -30.46 12.10
C SER A 519 10.80 -30.58 10.76
N ALA A 520 11.39 -30.12 9.66
CA ALA A 520 10.95 -30.32 8.28
C ALA A 520 11.79 -31.41 7.59
#